data_e8dde347f08514d0f5243a60641c1321
#
_entry.id   e8dde347f08514d0f5243a60641c1321
#
_cell.length_a   1.000
_cell.length_b   1.000
_cell.length_c   1.000
_cell.angle_alpha   90.00
_cell.angle_beta   90.00
_cell.angle_gamma   90.00
#
_symmetry.space_group_name_H-M   'P 1'
#
loop_
_entity.id
_entity.type
_entity.pdbx_description
1 polymer ?
#
loop_
_entity_poly.entity_id
_entity_poly.type
_entity_poly.pdbx_seq_one_letter_code
_entity_poly.pdbx_strand_id
1 'polypeptide(L)'
;MQPARLSVNINKIATLRNARGGALPNVLHAAERIQAYGAQGITVHPRPDERHIRYADARALREVVHTEYNIEGYPDRRFIDVVLECQPDQVTLVPDGPDVLTSNAGWDALKFGSLLQPILAEFKAAGIRTSLFMECHTDQIQAAAQLGTDRIELYTESYAVGYAKDPAAALAPYILAARVAKEAGLGVNAGHDLSSENLAYFAQHMPDLDEVSIGHALISEALYLGLENTVQRYRQLLSR
;
A
#
# COMPACT_ATOMS: atom_id res chain seq x y z
N MET A 1 14.65 -11.91 12.06
CA MET A 1 13.36 -11.48 11.46
C MET A 1 13.43 -11.76 9.96
N GLN A 2 12.32 -12.12 9.33
CA GLN A 2 12.28 -12.17 7.87
C GLN A 2 12.26 -10.74 7.33
N PRO A 3 12.93 -10.48 6.17
CA PRO A 3 12.85 -9.16 5.54
C PRO A 3 11.40 -8.81 5.19
N ALA A 4 11.05 -7.52 5.30
CA ALA A 4 9.76 -7.04 4.84
C ALA A 4 9.57 -7.29 3.34
N ARG A 5 8.34 -7.58 2.92
CA ARG A 5 8.02 -7.80 1.50
C ARG A 5 7.94 -6.47 0.75
N LEU A 6 8.30 -6.51 -0.53
CA LEU A 6 8.11 -5.40 -1.45
C LEU A 6 6.83 -5.61 -2.27
N SER A 7 5.82 -4.81 -2.04
CA SER A 7 4.69 -4.63 -2.94
C SER A 7 4.92 -3.38 -3.81
N VAL A 8 4.81 -3.53 -5.12
CA VAL A 8 5.00 -2.41 -6.06
C VAL A 8 3.65 -1.85 -6.46
N ASN A 9 3.41 -0.59 -6.09
CA ASN A 9 2.22 0.14 -6.54
C ASN A 9 2.42 0.64 -7.97
N ILE A 10 1.62 0.10 -8.91
CA ILE A 10 1.76 0.36 -10.35
C ILE A 10 0.84 1.47 -10.88
N ASN A 11 0.22 2.27 -10.01
CA ASN A 11 -0.66 3.37 -10.43
C ASN A 11 0.02 4.32 -11.43
N LYS A 12 1.32 4.62 -11.25
CA LYS A 12 2.06 5.54 -12.14
C LYS A 12 2.28 4.97 -13.54
N ILE A 13 2.37 3.66 -13.69
CA ILE A 13 2.36 3.00 -15.00
C ILE A 13 1.04 3.31 -15.73
N ALA A 14 -0.09 3.17 -15.02
CA ALA A 14 -1.39 3.48 -15.58
C ALA A 14 -1.59 4.99 -15.84
N THR A 15 -1.04 5.86 -14.99
CA THR A 15 -1.02 7.32 -15.23
C THR A 15 -0.33 7.64 -16.56
N LEU A 16 0.84 7.05 -16.81
CA LEU A 16 1.59 7.26 -18.06
C LEU A 16 0.80 6.74 -19.27
N ARG A 17 0.17 5.57 -19.18
CA ARG A 17 -0.73 5.04 -20.20
C ARG A 17 -1.88 6.00 -20.51
N ASN A 18 -2.53 6.51 -19.46
CA ASN A 18 -3.72 7.36 -19.60
C ASN A 18 -3.39 8.74 -20.18
N ALA A 19 -2.17 9.25 -19.94
CA ALA A 19 -1.74 10.56 -20.47
C ALA A 19 -1.87 10.68 -22.00
N ARG A 20 -1.86 9.55 -22.72
CA ARG A 20 -1.99 9.53 -24.18
C ARG A 20 -3.24 8.79 -24.69
N GLY A 21 -4.04 8.20 -23.80
CA GLY A 21 -5.27 7.49 -24.16
C GLY A 21 -5.07 6.16 -24.90
N GLY A 22 -3.82 5.65 -24.99
CA GLY A 22 -3.48 4.39 -25.64
C GLY A 22 -3.45 3.19 -24.69
N ALA A 23 -2.76 2.12 -25.12
CA ALA A 23 -2.55 0.89 -24.37
C ALA A 23 -1.14 0.78 -23.74
N LEU A 24 -0.25 1.76 -24.02
CA LEU A 24 1.14 1.74 -23.56
C LEU A 24 1.43 2.87 -22.55
N PRO A 25 2.25 2.57 -21.51
CA PRO A 25 2.73 1.23 -21.15
C PRO A 25 1.60 0.28 -20.74
N ASN A 26 1.72 -0.99 -21.08
CA ASN A 26 0.72 -2.00 -20.72
C ASN A 26 0.82 -2.34 -19.21
N VAL A 27 -0.25 -2.14 -18.47
CA VAL A 27 -0.31 -2.30 -17.01
C VAL A 27 -0.15 -3.77 -16.59
N LEU A 28 -0.78 -4.70 -17.33
CA LEU A 28 -0.69 -6.13 -17.05
C LEU A 28 0.74 -6.63 -17.29
N HIS A 29 1.32 -6.28 -18.42
CA HIS A 29 2.71 -6.63 -18.74
C HIS A 29 3.70 -6.05 -17.73
N ALA A 30 3.46 -4.82 -17.25
CA ALA A 30 4.28 -4.24 -16.18
C ALA A 30 4.19 -5.05 -14.89
N ALA A 31 2.99 -5.50 -14.49
CA ALA A 31 2.80 -6.36 -13.32
C ALA A 31 3.53 -7.70 -13.46
N GLU A 32 3.41 -8.37 -14.61
CA GLU A 32 4.16 -9.61 -14.91
C GLU A 32 5.67 -9.42 -14.77
N ARG A 33 6.21 -8.34 -15.38
CA ARG A 33 7.65 -8.04 -15.33
C ARG A 33 8.12 -7.72 -13.92
N ILE A 34 7.38 -6.91 -13.18
CA ILE A 34 7.71 -6.53 -11.79
C ILE A 34 7.80 -7.77 -10.88
N GLN A 35 6.87 -8.71 -11.02
CA GLN A 35 6.91 -9.99 -10.31
C GLN A 35 8.13 -10.83 -10.73
N ALA A 36 8.40 -10.92 -12.04
CA ALA A 36 9.56 -11.64 -12.57
C ALA A 36 10.89 -11.04 -12.07
N TYR A 37 10.94 -9.74 -11.80
CA TYR A 37 12.09 -9.06 -11.20
C TYR A 37 12.18 -9.25 -9.69
N GLY A 38 11.21 -9.93 -9.10
CA GLY A 38 11.22 -10.41 -7.72
C GLY A 38 10.42 -9.57 -6.72
N ALA A 39 9.57 -8.67 -7.15
CA ALA A 39 8.58 -8.06 -6.26
C ALA A 39 7.67 -9.16 -5.68
N GLN A 40 7.25 -8.97 -4.44
CA GLN A 40 6.50 -9.97 -3.69
C GLN A 40 5.01 -9.59 -3.56
N GLY A 41 4.64 -8.43 -4.10
CA GLY A 41 3.27 -7.97 -4.22
C GLY A 41 3.11 -6.94 -5.34
N ILE A 42 1.88 -6.82 -5.81
CA ILE A 42 1.40 -5.77 -6.72
C ILE A 42 0.26 -5.05 -6.02
N THR A 43 0.40 -3.73 -5.91
CA THR A 43 -0.63 -2.86 -5.35
C THR A 43 -1.23 -1.97 -6.43
N VAL A 44 -2.54 -1.81 -6.40
CA VAL A 44 -3.29 -0.91 -7.29
C VAL A 44 -4.36 -0.14 -6.53
N HIS A 45 -4.64 1.10 -6.97
CA HIS A 45 -5.71 1.92 -6.42
C HIS A 45 -6.66 2.39 -7.53
N PRO A 46 -7.71 1.62 -7.86
CA PRO A 46 -8.73 2.04 -8.81
C PRO A 46 -9.63 3.11 -8.18
N ARG A 47 -9.28 4.38 -8.38
CA ARG A 47 -10.07 5.51 -7.87
C ARG A 47 -11.40 5.64 -8.62
N PRO A 48 -12.43 6.27 -8.02
CA PRO A 48 -13.74 6.42 -8.67
C PRO A 48 -13.71 7.13 -10.03
N ASP A 49 -12.76 8.04 -10.23
CA ASP A 49 -12.54 8.78 -11.49
C ASP A 49 -11.63 8.07 -12.50
N GLU A 50 -11.09 6.91 -12.14
CA GLU A 50 -10.21 6.10 -12.99
C GLU A 50 -9.03 6.87 -13.60
N ARG A 51 -8.52 7.91 -12.91
CA ARG A 51 -7.40 8.76 -13.38
C ARG A 51 -6.10 7.99 -13.66
N HIS A 52 -5.93 6.82 -13.07
CA HIS A 52 -4.80 5.91 -13.32
C HIS A 52 -5.30 4.47 -13.54
N ILE A 53 -5.31 3.60 -12.52
CA ILE A 53 -5.88 2.26 -12.62
C ILE A 53 -7.40 2.36 -12.85
N ARG A 54 -7.88 1.65 -13.84
CA ARG A 54 -9.30 1.51 -14.14
C ARG A 54 -9.86 0.27 -13.43
N TYR A 55 -11.15 0.22 -13.20
CA TYR A 55 -11.77 -1.00 -12.65
C TYR A 55 -11.56 -2.22 -13.54
N ALA A 56 -11.53 -2.01 -14.88
CA ALA A 56 -11.20 -3.06 -15.83
C ALA A 56 -9.76 -3.58 -15.68
N ASP A 57 -8.80 -2.69 -15.38
CA ASP A 57 -7.42 -3.09 -15.10
C ASP A 57 -7.35 -3.95 -13.82
N ALA A 58 -8.05 -3.54 -12.75
CA ALA A 58 -8.07 -4.27 -11.50
C ALA A 58 -8.57 -5.72 -11.69
N ARG A 59 -9.63 -5.90 -12.48
CA ARG A 59 -10.14 -7.24 -12.84
C ARG A 59 -9.13 -8.05 -13.65
N ALA A 60 -8.57 -7.45 -14.69
CA ALA A 60 -7.62 -8.15 -15.56
C ALA A 60 -6.30 -8.50 -14.86
N LEU A 61 -5.85 -7.69 -13.90
CA LEU A 61 -4.66 -7.95 -13.11
C LEU A 61 -4.79 -9.22 -12.26
N ARG A 62 -6.01 -9.60 -11.83
CA ARG A 62 -6.21 -10.85 -11.07
C ARG A 62 -5.66 -12.07 -11.80
N GLU A 63 -5.76 -12.11 -13.14
CA GLU A 63 -5.33 -13.24 -13.95
C GLU A 63 -3.79 -13.36 -14.07
N VAL A 64 -3.06 -12.26 -13.88
CA VAL A 64 -1.60 -12.20 -14.11
C VAL A 64 -0.80 -11.98 -12.82
N VAL A 65 -1.45 -11.61 -11.72
CA VAL A 65 -0.75 -11.46 -10.44
C VAL A 65 -0.74 -12.80 -9.70
N HIS A 66 0.46 -13.35 -9.52
CA HIS A 66 0.73 -14.63 -8.87
C HIS A 66 1.41 -14.49 -7.50
N THR A 67 1.87 -13.28 -7.18
CA THR A 67 2.35 -12.87 -5.86
C THR A 67 1.17 -12.31 -5.06
N GLU A 68 1.41 -11.51 -4.04
CA GLU A 68 0.32 -10.87 -3.30
C GLU A 68 -0.34 -9.78 -4.15
N TYR A 69 -1.65 -9.84 -4.31
CA TYR A 69 -2.45 -8.80 -4.96
C TYR A 69 -3.17 -7.95 -3.91
N ASN A 70 -2.81 -6.67 -3.82
CA ASN A 70 -3.43 -5.69 -2.94
C ASN A 70 -4.21 -4.64 -3.74
N ILE A 71 -5.49 -4.44 -3.40
CA ILE A 71 -6.33 -3.38 -3.98
C ILE A 71 -6.60 -2.33 -2.91
N GLU A 72 -6.18 -1.09 -3.18
CA GLU A 72 -6.42 0.07 -2.30
C GLU A 72 -7.66 0.84 -2.76
N GLY A 73 -8.40 1.45 -1.84
CA GLY A 73 -9.45 2.38 -2.21
C GLY A 73 -10.34 2.83 -1.06
N TYR A 74 -11.15 3.85 -1.36
CA TYR A 74 -12.21 4.31 -0.48
C TYR A 74 -13.39 3.32 -0.57
N PRO A 75 -13.96 2.88 0.56
CA PRO A 75 -14.94 1.80 0.60
C PRO A 75 -16.36 2.26 0.22
N ASP A 76 -16.53 2.84 -0.96
CA ASP A 76 -17.86 2.98 -1.56
C ASP A 76 -18.36 1.62 -2.11
N ARG A 77 -19.64 1.51 -2.41
CA ARG A 77 -20.25 0.25 -2.84
C ARG A 77 -19.62 -0.28 -4.15
N ARG A 78 -19.31 0.61 -5.10
CA ARG A 78 -18.67 0.22 -6.37
C ARG A 78 -17.28 -0.38 -6.15
N PHE A 79 -16.48 0.21 -5.26
CA PHE A 79 -15.18 -0.32 -4.88
C PHE A 79 -15.30 -1.69 -4.20
N ILE A 80 -16.22 -1.80 -3.22
CA ILE A 80 -16.46 -3.05 -2.51
C ILE A 80 -16.83 -4.18 -3.49
N ASP A 81 -17.76 -3.91 -4.42
CA ASP A 81 -18.17 -4.89 -5.43
C ASP A 81 -17.00 -5.36 -6.31
N VAL A 82 -16.13 -4.45 -6.73
CA VAL A 82 -14.92 -4.80 -7.52
C VAL A 82 -13.94 -5.64 -6.71
N VAL A 83 -13.71 -5.31 -5.45
CA VAL A 83 -12.83 -6.09 -4.57
C VAL A 83 -13.38 -7.50 -4.37
N LEU A 84 -14.67 -7.63 -4.09
CA LEU A 84 -15.33 -8.94 -3.94
C LEU A 84 -15.30 -9.77 -5.24
N GLU A 85 -15.40 -9.12 -6.40
CA GLU A 85 -15.27 -9.78 -7.71
C GLU A 85 -13.84 -10.23 -7.99
N CYS A 86 -12.85 -9.37 -7.72
CA CYS A 86 -11.43 -9.67 -7.97
C CYS A 86 -10.84 -10.68 -6.99
N GLN A 87 -11.38 -10.81 -5.78
CA GLN A 87 -10.84 -11.69 -4.73
C GLN A 87 -9.32 -11.51 -4.54
N PRO A 88 -8.83 -10.28 -4.24
CA PRO A 88 -7.41 -10.04 -3.99
C PRO A 88 -6.95 -10.73 -2.71
N ASP A 89 -5.65 -10.87 -2.53
CA ASP A 89 -5.08 -11.38 -1.29
C ASP A 89 -5.25 -10.39 -0.12
N GLN A 90 -5.25 -9.09 -0.45
CA GLN A 90 -5.45 -8.01 0.51
C GLN A 90 -6.26 -6.86 -0.08
N VAL A 91 -7.04 -6.21 0.76
CA VAL A 91 -7.63 -4.90 0.49
C VAL A 91 -7.12 -3.89 1.53
N THR A 92 -6.61 -2.75 1.07
CA THR A 92 -6.23 -1.62 1.94
C THR A 92 -7.25 -0.50 1.80
N LEU A 93 -7.99 -0.22 2.86
CA LEU A 93 -8.97 0.86 2.87
C LEU A 93 -8.28 2.19 3.16
N VAL A 94 -8.53 3.19 2.30
CA VAL A 94 -8.00 4.55 2.42
C VAL A 94 -9.15 5.56 2.60
N PRO A 95 -8.98 6.64 3.38
CA PRO A 95 -10.05 7.60 3.65
C PRO A 95 -10.30 8.60 2.52
N ASP A 96 -9.67 8.41 1.37
CA ASP A 96 -9.68 9.34 0.23
C ASP A 96 -11.02 9.34 -0.49
N GLY A 97 -11.91 10.25 -0.13
CA GLY A 97 -13.09 10.52 -0.93
C GLY A 97 -12.76 10.92 -2.38
N PRO A 98 -13.76 11.00 -3.25
CA PRO A 98 -13.56 11.24 -4.69
C PRO A 98 -12.82 12.56 -5.01
N ASP A 99 -12.91 13.57 -4.14
CA ASP A 99 -12.36 14.91 -4.35
C ASP A 99 -10.91 15.07 -3.86
N VAL A 100 -10.31 14.04 -3.24
CA VAL A 100 -8.93 14.09 -2.71
C VAL A 100 -7.94 13.79 -3.83
N LEU A 101 -6.92 14.64 -4.01
CA LEU A 101 -5.92 14.49 -5.09
C LEU A 101 -4.99 13.29 -4.87
N THR A 102 -4.51 13.12 -3.63
CA THR A 102 -3.64 12.01 -3.21
C THR A 102 -3.94 11.69 -1.75
N SER A 103 -3.65 10.46 -1.31
CA SER A 103 -3.78 10.09 0.10
C SER A 103 -2.89 10.98 0.95
N ASN A 104 -3.47 11.72 1.88
CA ASN A 104 -2.77 12.69 2.73
C ASN A 104 -3.16 12.62 4.20
N ALA A 105 -3.95 11.61 4.59
CA ALA A 105 -4.34 11.34 5.96
C ALA A 105 -4.70 9.87 6.14
N GLY A 106 -4.49 9.33 7.34
CA GLY A 106 -4.98 8.02 7.74
C GLY A 106 -6.45 8.06 8.21
N TRP A 107 -7.06 6.89 8.40
CA TRP A 107 -8.40 6.80 8.97
C TRP A 107 -8.45 7.29 10.41
N ASP A 108 -9.50 8.04 10.72
CA ASP A 108 -9.96 8.23 12.09
C ASP A 108 -10.88 7.05 12.45
N ALA A 109 -10.26 5.97 12.97
CA ALA A 109 -10.95 4.72 13.28
C ALA A 109 -12.00 4.86 14.37
N LEU A 110 -11.79 5.79 15.30
CA LEU A 110 -12.77 6.10 16.37
C LEU A 110 -14.03 6.74 15.78
N LYS A 111 -13.88 7.67 14.85
CA LYS A 111 -14.99 8.40 14.23
C LYS A 111 -15.74 7.55 13.20
N PHE A 112 -15.00 6.81 12.38
CA PHE A 112 -15.57 6.05 11.25
C PHE A 112 -15.78 4.56 11.54
N GLY A 113 -15.67 4.12 12.81
CA GLY A 113 -15.83 2.73 13.19
C GLY A 113 -17.14 2.09 12.73
N SER A 114 -18.27 2.80 12.85
CA SER A 114 -19.58 2.32 12.40
C SER A 114 -19.68 2.10 10.88
N LEU A 115 -18.91 2.84 10.08
CA LEU A 115 -18.77 2.63 8.65
C LEU A 115 -17.85 1.46 8.33
N LEU A 116 -16.68 1.42 8.96
CA LEU A 116 -15.60 0.48 8.60
C LEU A 116 -15.90 -0.95 9.06
N GLN A 117 -16.43 -1.14 10.27
CA GLN A 117 -16.60 -2.47 10.87
C GLN A 117 -17.43 -3.43 10.00
N PRO A 118 -18.61 -3.09 9.47
CA PRO A 118 -19.37 -4.00 8.62
C PRO A 118 -18.66 -4.30 7.30
N ILE A 119 -17.90 -3.36 6.73
CA ILE A 119 -17.14 -3.54 5.49
C ILE A 119 -15.95 -4.48 5.71
N LEU A 120 -15.23 -4.31 6.80
CA LEU A 120 -14.14 -5.22 7.19
C LEU A 120 -14.66 -6.64 7.39
N ALA A 121 -15.83 -6.79 8.04
CA ALA A 121 -16.48 -8.08 8.22
C ALA A 121 -16.92 -8.72 6.89
N GLU A 122 -17.41 -7.93 5.92
CA GLU A 122 -17.78 -8.40 4.58
C GLU A 122 -16.55 -8.94 3.83
N PHE A 123 -15.43 -8.24 3.81
CA PHE A 123 -14.19 -8.70 3.20
C PHE A 123 -13.61 -9.93 3.89
N LYS A 124 -13.64 -9.95 5.21
CA LYS A 124 -13.17 -11.10 6.00
C LYS A 124 -14.00 -12.35 5.73
N ALA A 125 -15.32 -12.21 5.61
CA ALA A 125 -16.21 -13.32 5.23
C ALA A 125 -15.92 -13.86 3.82
N ALA A 126 -15.40 -13.02 2.93
CA ALA A 126 -14.93 -13.41 1.59
C ALA A 126 -13.51 -13.99 1.59
N GLY A 127 -12.83 -14.09 2.74
CA GLY A 127 -11.45 -14.60 2.84
C GLY A 127 -10.38 -13.61 2.42
N ILE A 128 -10.71 -12.33 2.28
CA ILE A 128 -9.79 -11.26 1.88
C ILE A 128 -9.17 -10.64 3.14
N ARG A 129 -7.84 -10.57 3.21
CA ARG A 129 -7.13 -9.89 4.30
C ARG A 129 -7.37 -8.38 4.21
N THR A 130 -7.68 -7.77 5.36
CA THR A 130 -7.99 -6.35 5.44
C THR A 130 -6.83 -5.54 6.02
N SER A 131 -6.62 -4.34 5.50
CA SER A 131 -5.67 -3.35 6.01
C SER A 131 -6.31 -1.97 6.04
N LEU A 132 -6.03 -1.18 7.07
CA LEU A 132 -6.46 0.22 7.18
C LEU A 132 -5.25 1.15 7.02
N PHE A 133 -5.37 2.16 6.15
CA PHE A 133 -4.36 3.20 5.99
C PHE A 133 -4.42 4.16 7.18
N MET A 134 -3.32 4.28 7.95
CA MET A 134 -3.29 4.90 9.27
C MET A 134 -2.10 5.84 9.42
N GLU A 135 -2.28 6.87 10.25
CA GLU A 135 -1.18 7.62 10.84
C GLU A 135 -0.66 6.95 12.13
N CYS A 136 0.46 7.44 12.66
CA CYS A 136 1.12 6.86 13.85
C CYS A 136 0.42 7.19 15.19
N HIS A 137 -0.91 7.38 15.19
CA HIS A 137 -1.69 7.65 16.38
C HIS A 137 -2.08 6.35 17.10
N THR A 138 -1.53 6.11 18.28
CA THR A 138 -1.68 4.83 18.99
C THR A 138 -3.10 4.49 19.40
N ASP A 139 -3.90 5.49 19.77
CA ASP A 139 -5.32 5.35 20.08
C ASP A 139 -6.15 4.93 18.86
N GLN A 140 -5.83 5.48 17.69
CA GLN A 140 -6.46 5.12 16.42
C GLN A 140 -6.08 3.69 15.99
N ILE A 141 -4.83 3.28 16.21
CA ILE A 141 -4.35 1.91 15.91
C ILE A 141 -5.07 0.89 16.81
N GLN A 142 -5.24 1.19 18.10
CA GLN A 142 -6.02 0.34 19.01
C GLN A 142 -7.49 0.25 18.59
N ALA A 143 -8.08 1.36 18.17
CA ALA A 143 -9.44 1.38 17.64
C ALA A 143 -9.54 0.53 16.36
N ALA A 144 -8.59 0.65 15.43
CA ALA A 144 -8.54 -0.17 14.21
C ALA A 144 -8.53 -1.67 14.53
N ALA A 145 -7.75 -2.11 15.52
CA ALA A 145 -7.74 -3.50 15.97
C ALA A 145 -9.12 -3.95 16.49
N GLN A 146 -9.83 -3.10 17.24
CA GLN A 146 -11.17 -3.39 17.74
C GLN A 146 -12.22 -3.51 16.61
N LEU A 147 -12.00 -2.85 15.47
CA LEU A 147 -12.84 -2.98 14.29
C LEU A 147 -12.65 -4.31 13.56
N GLY A 148 -11.58 -5.06 13.88
CA GLY A 148 -11.30 -6.38 13.35
C GLY A 148 -10.52 -6.39 12.05
N THR A 149 -9.79 -5.32 11.71
CA THR A 149 -8.83 -5.35 10.59
C THR A 149 -7.68 -6.31 10.89
N ASP A 150 -7.06 -6.88 9.87
CA ASP A 150 -5.93 -7.80 10.03
C ASP A 150 -4.59 -7.07 10.08
N ARG A 151 -4.49 -5.92 9.38
CA ARG A 151 -3.29 -5.10 9.28
C ARG A 151 -3.60 -3.62 9.35
N ILE A 152 -2.55 -2.84 9.55
CA ILE A 152 -2.53 -1.41 9.24
C ILE A 152 -1.44 -1.13 8.22
N GLU A 153 -1.61 -0.07 7.43
CA GLU A 153 -0.56 0.49 6.58
C GLU A 153 -0.25 1.91 7.06
N LEU A 154 0.97 2.09 7.56
CA LEU A 154 1.43 3.37 8.10
C LEU A 154 1.78 4.35 6.96
N TYR A 155 1.15 5.52 6.98
CA TYR A 155 1.44 6.62 6.08
C TYR A 155 2.80 7.25 6.39
N THR A 156 3.72 7.31 5.40
CA THR A 156 5.13 7.59 5.67
C THR A 156 5.61 8.98 5.25
N GLU A 157 4.72 9.94 4.91
CA GLU A 157 5.12 11.29 4.50
C GLU A 157 5.93 12.00 5.59
N SER A 158 5.47 12.01 6.83
CA SER A 158 6.15 12.71 7.92
C SER A 158 7.55 12.11 8.21
N TYR A 159 7.71 10.79 8.04
CA TYR A 159 9.02 10.16 8.06
C TYR A 159 9.91 10.66 6.91
N ALA A 160 9.40 10.63 5.67
CA ALA A 160 10.16 11.04 4.49
C ALA A 160 10.61 12.49 4.58
N VAL A 161 9.74 13.39 5.03
CA VAL A 161 10.06 14.83 5.23
C VAL A 161 11.09 15.02 6.36
N GLY A 162 10.95 14.29 7.45
CA GLY A 162 11.86 14.41 8.60
C GLY A 162 13.22 13.72 8.41
N TYR A 163 13.29 12.74 7.51
CA TYR A 163 14.44 11.85 7.33
C TYR A 163 15.75 12.58 7.06
N ALA A 164 15.76 13.58 6.18
CA ALA A 164 16.97 14.29 5.82
C ALA A 164 17.57 15.11 7.01
N LYS A 165 16.72 15.45 8.00
CA LYS A 165 17.14 16.23 9.17
C LYS A 165 17.59 15.35 10.32
N ASP A 166 16.78 14.37 10.69
CA ASP A 166 17.03 13.45 11.80
C ASP A 166 16.25 12.14 11.56
N PRO A 167 16.89 11.11 10.97
CA PRO A 167 16.24 9.84 10.69
C PRO A 167 15.67 9.15 11.94
N ALA A 168 16.36 9.25 13.08
CA ALA A 168 15.96 8.58 14.30
C ALA A 168 14.71 9.24 14.91
N ALA A 169 14.68 10.56 14.98
CA ALA A 169 13.52 11.31 15.45
C ALA A 169 12.32 11.13 14.50
N ALA A 170 12.55 11.12 13.19
CA ALA A 170 11.49 10.90 12.19
C ALA A 170 10.87 9.50 12.30
N LEU A 171 11.66 8.49 12.64
CA LEU A 171 11.21 7.10 12.74
C LEU A 171 10.56 6.76 14.09
N ALA A 172 10.87 7.48 15.16
CA ALA A 172 10.43 7.16 16.52
C ALA A 172 8.90 6.95 16.65
N PRO A 173 8.03 7.80 16.06
CA PRO A 173 6.57 7.57 16.10
C PRO A 173 6.15 6.26 15.42
N TYR A 174 6.82 5.86 14.36
CA TYR A 174 6.53 4.62 13.60
C TYR A 174 6.89 3.38 14.41
N ILE A 175 8.03 3.41 15.13
CA ILE A 175 8.43 2.32 16.02
C ILE A 175 7.39 2.12 17.13
N LEU A 176 6.89 3.22 17.72
CA LEU A 176 5.84 3.14 18.72
C LEU A 176 4.53 2.59 18.13
N ALA A 177 4.12 3.09 16.98
CA ALA A 177 2.93 2.63 16.26
C ALA A 177 3.00 1.12 15.95
N ALA A 178 4.14 0.64 15.44
CA ALA A 178 4.34 -0.78 15.14
C ALA A 178 4.25 -1.67 16.38
N ARG A 179 4.81 -1.24 17.51
CA ARG A 179 4.71 -1.98 18.79
C ARG A 179 3.26 -2.09 19.25
N VAL A 180 2.53 -0.97 19.24
CA VAL A 180 1.11 -0.95 19.63
C VAL A 180 0.27 -1.82 18.69
N ALA A 181 0.53 -1.77 17.39
CA ALA A 181 -0.14 -2.63 16.41
C ALA A 181 0.13 -4.11 16.71
N LYS A 182 1.38 -4.47 16.97
CA LYS A 182 1.78 -5.85 17.30
C LYS A 182 1.13 -6.35 18.59
N GLU A 183 1.12 -5.52 19.64
CA GLU A 183 0.46 -5.84 20.92
C GLU A 183 -1.06 -6.03 20.74
N ALA A 184 -1.65 -5.29 19.80
CA ALA A 184 -3.06 -5.42 19.43
C ALA A 184 -3.35 -6.59 18.45
N GLY A 185 -2.34 -7.36 18.05
CA GLY A 185 -2.47 -8.51 17.14
C GLY A 185 -2.54 -8.15 15.65
N LEU A 186 -2.19 -6.92 15.28
CA LEU A 186 -2.18 -6.46 13.88
C LEU A 186 -0.84 -6.73 13.20
N GLY A 187 -0.89 -7.02 11.89
CA GLY A 187 0.28 -6.90 11.02
C GLY A 187 0.55 -5.44 10.67
N VAL A 188 1.81 -5.13 10.29
CA VAL A 188 2.27 -3.78 10.00
C VAL A 188 2.81 -3.68 8.57
N ASN A 189 2.11 -2.93 7.74
CA ASN A 189 2.58 -2.45 6.45
C ASN A 189 2.95 -0.97 6.56
N ALA A 190 3.73 -0.48 5.59
CA ALA A 190 4.04 0.94 5.47
C ALA A 190 4.16 1.35 4.00
N GLY A 191 3.77 2.57 3.66
CA GLY A 191 3.78 2.97 2.26
C GLY A 191 3.66 4.46 2.01
N HIS A 192 3.57 4.79 0.73
CA HIS A 192 3.36 6.05 0.06
C HIS A 192 4.65 6.83 -0.24
N ASP A 193 5.45 7.29 0.75
CA ASP A 193 6.58 8.22 0.54
C ASP A 193 7.97 7.59 0.77
N LEU A 194 8.04 6.26 0.86
CA LEU A 194 9.32 5.55 0.92
C LEU A 194 10.01 5.59 -0.45
N SER A 195 11.34 5.77 -0.43
CA SER A 195 12.20 5.86 -1.61
C SER A 195 13.51 5.10 -1.39
N SER A 196 14.34 4.98 -2.44
CA SER A 196 15.67 4.35 -2.29
C SER A 196 16.60 5.09 -1.32
N GLU A 197 16.30 6.34 -0.97
CA GLU A 197 17.09 7.13 -0.04
C GLU A 197 16.80 6.81 1.42
N ASN A 198 15.52 6.57 1.76
CA ASN A 198 15.07 6.46 3.15
C ASN A 198 14.65 5.03 3.56
N LEU A 199 14.41 4.12 2.60
CA LEU A 199 13.87 2.79 2.84
C LEU A 199 14.79 1.90 3.67
N ALA A 200 16.10 1.92 3.43
CA ALA A 200 17.03 1.03 4.14
C ALA A 200 17.02 1.31 5.65
N TYR A 201 17.08 2.57 6.04
CA TYR A 201 17.02 2.96 7.44
C TYR A 201 15.66 2.61 8.06
N PHE A 202 14.57 2.85 7.35
CA PHE A 202 13.22 2.48 7.78
C PHE A 202 13.13 0.97 8.07
N ALA A 203 13.45 0.15 7.09
CA ALA A 203 13.34 -1.31 7.20
C ALA A 203 14.27 -1.91 8.28
N GLN A 204 15.46 -1.34 8.45
CA GLN A 204 16.43 -1.82 9.42
C GLN A 204 16.02 -1.55 10.88
N HIS A 205 15.26 -0.47 11.13
CA HIS A 205 14.93 -0.03 12.49
C HIS A 205 13.46 -0.21 12.85
N MET A 206 12.58 -0.46 11.86
CA MET A 206 11.17 -0.76 12.12
C MET A 206 11.00 -2.18 12.67
N PRO A 207 10.41 -2.34 13.86
CA PRO A 207 10.06 -3.66 14.36
C PRO A 207 8.85 -4.23 13.59
N ASP A 208 8.83 -5.55 13.41
CA ASP A 208 7.66 -6.30 12.94
C ASP A 208 7.03 -5.78 11.62
N LEU A 209 7.84 -5.19 10.72
CA LEU A 209 7.39 -4.72 9.42
C LEU A 209 7.13 -5.91 8.49
N ASP A 210 5.89 -6.10 8.07
CA ASP A 210 5.50 -7.19 7.17
C ASP A 210 5.74 -6.87 5.70
N GLU A 211 5.40 -5.64 5.29
CA GLU A 211 5.42 -5.23 3.88
C GLU A 211 5.59 -3.72 3.73
N VAL A 212 6.18 -3.32 2.61
CA VAL A 212 6.13 -1.94 2.13
C VAL A 212 5.46 -1.86 0.77
N SER A 213 4.57 -0.86 0.59
CA SER A 213 3.91 -0.55 -0.68
C SER A 213 4.49 0.73 -1.26
N ILE A 214 5.24 0.62 -2.37
CA ILE A 214 5.98 1.75 -2.94
C ILE A 214 5.62 1.93 -4.42
N GLY A 215 5.19 3.14 -4.76
CA GLY A 215 4.74 3.49 -6.12
C GLY A 215 5.55 4.61 -6.74
N HIS A 216 5.25 5.86 -6.36
CA HIS A 216 5.75 7.04 -7.07
C HIS A 216 7.28 7.08 -7.17
N ALA A 217 7.99 6.92 -6.07
CA ALA A 217 9.45 6.96 -6.04
C ALA A 217 10.05 5.84 -6.91
N LEU A 218 9.61 4.59 -6.72
CA LEU A 218 10.11 3.44 -7.46
C LEU A 218 9.92 3.60 -8.98
N ILE A 219 8.72 4.00 -9.43
CA ILE A 219 8.44 4.17 -10.86
C ILE A 219 9.22 5.36 -11.43
N SER A 220 9.36 6.45 -10.67
CA SER A 220 10.17 7.60 -11.09
C SER A 220 11.65 7.24 -11.26
N GLU A 221 12.23 6.51 -10.33
CA GLU A 221 13.60 6.02 -10.43
C GLU A 221 13.78 5.02 -11.59
N ALA A 222 12.76 4.21 -11.86
CA ALA A 222 12.78 3.25 -12.95
C ALA A 222 12.89 3.88 -14.36
N LEU A 223 12.49 5.15 -14.51
CA LEU A 223 12.69 5.89 -15.78
C LEU A 223 14.16 6.10 -16.11
N TYR A 224 15.03 6.12 -15.09
CA TYR A 224 16.47 6.36 -15.26
C TYR A 224 17.29 5.07 -15.13
N LEU A 225 16.89 4.15 -14.24
CA LEU A 225 17.65 2.94 -13.91
C LEU A 225 17.17 1.69 -14.66
N GLY A 226 15.99 1.76 -15.24
CA GLY A 226 15.26 0.61 -15.74
C GLY A 226 14.52 -0.14 -14.63
N LEU A 227 13.35 -0.69 -14.97
CA LEU A 227 12.40 -1.25 -14.00
C LEU A 227 12.98 -2.44 -13.22
N GLU A 228 13.72 -3.34 -13.90
CA GLU A 228 14.37 -4.49 -13.27
C GLU A 228 15.38 -4.07 -12.20
N ASN A 229 16.33 -3.20 -12.59
CA ASN A 229 17.35 -2.72 -11.67
C ASN A 229 16.75 -2.03 -10.44
N THR A 230 15.68 -1.27 -10.66
CA THR A 230 15.00 -0.55 -9.57
C THR A 230 14.30 -1.52 -8.62
N VAL A 231 13.53 -2.48 -9.11
CA VAL A 231 12.87 -3.49 -8.26
C VAL A 231 13.92 -4.26 -7.44
N GLN A 232 15.00 -4.71 -8.07
CA GLN A 232 16.07 -5.43 -7.38
C GLN A 232 16.78 -4.56 -6.34
N ARG A 233 17.02 -3.29 -6.63
CA ARG A 233 17.58 -2.32 -5.68
C ARG A 233 16.70 -2.18 -4.43
N TYR A 234 15.39 -1.99 -4.60
CA TYR A 234 14.46 -1.86 -3.47
C TYR A 234 14.42 -3.13 -2.62
N ARG A 235 14.43 -4.31 -3.24
CA ARG A 235 14.55 -5.58 -2.52
C ARG A 235 15.83 -5.69 -1.70
N GLN A 236 16.97 -5.26 -2.26
CA GLN A 236 18.24 -5.24 -1.53
C GLN A 236 18.22 -4.30 -0.33
N LEU A 237 17.54 -3.14 -0.44
CA LEU A 237 17.39 -2.20 0.67
C LEU A 237 16.56 -2.78 1.82
N LEU A 238 15.60 -3.65 1.54
CA LEU A 238 14.79 -4.36 2.52
C LEU A 238 15.53 -5.55 3.17
N SER A 239 16.59 -6.04 2.55
CA SER A 239 17.34 -7.24 3.01
C SER A 239 18.52 -6.91 3.92
N ARG A 240 18.79 -5.64 4.21
CA ARG A 240 19.97 -5.15 4.96
C ARG A 240 19.76 -5.05 6.45
#